data_77e1250625af6672affa0bfc9c4d7843
#
_entry.id   77e1250625af6672affa0bfc9c4d7843
#
_cell.length_a   1.000
_cell.length_b   1.000
_cell.length_c   1.000
_cell.angle_alpha   90.00
_cell.angle_beta   90.00
_cell.angle_gamma   90.00
#
_symmetry.space_group_name_H-M   'P 1'
#
loop_
_entity.id
_entity.type
_entity.pdbx_description
1 polymer ?
#
loop_
_entity_poly.entity_id
_entity_poly.type
_entity_poly.pdbx_seq_one_letter_code
_entity_poly.pdbx_strand_id
1 'polypeptide(L)'
;GNLNLPKIKTGSRAMFTGEQRAIPKTAPKFGNLKLSAKKLTALIPMSNDLLRSTNFDNDVIVGQDVTKQMALGIDWGAFLGTGGEFQPLGILRNKGVLNVDVTTLDAEYAKDGVLTAMFPNYLVASVLKNNVFADGLGFVFNTSVEQFFKSIRDNTGGFIFAEEMSKNGTLVGYPYRTTNLLETTGGKTSIVFGNWNDLVIGEQGALEIETSREGSWTDDAGNIISAFENDQTLIRAINHVDSGLRHDESFA
;
A
#
# COMPACT_ATOMS: atom_id res chain seq x y z
N GLY A 1 10.52 -3.20 -19.46
CA GLY A 1 11.86 -3.53 -19.00
C GLY A 1 11.88 -4.02 -17.57
N ASN A 2 12.90 -4.77 -17.19
CA ASN A 2 13.08 -5.21 -15.81
C ASN A 2 14.12 -4.30 -15.14
N LEU A 3 13.78 -3.77 -13.96
CA LEU A 3 14.72 -3.02 -13.13
C LEU A 3 15.22 -3.93 -11.99
N ASN A 4 16.53 -4.11 -11.89
CA ASN A 4 17.15 -4.83 -10.79
C ASN A 4 17.79 -3.83 -9.83
N LEU A 5 17.27 -3.76 -8.62
CA LEU A 5 17.83 -2.93 -7.55
C LEU A 5 18.59 -3.81 -6.57
N PRO A 6 19.87 -3.54 -6.29
CA PRO A 6 20.60 -4.27 -5.27
C PRO A 6 19.98 -3.96 -3.90
N LYS A 7 19.76 -5.01 -3.10
CA LYS A 7 19.36 -4.90 -1.70
C LYS A 7 20.38 -5.57 -0.78
N ILE A 8 20.61 -5.01 0.38
CA ILE A 8 21.44 -5.64 1.41
C ILE A 8 20.54 -6.53 2.25
N LYS A 9 20.75 -7.86 2.19
CA LYS A 9 20.01 -8.81 3.03
C LYS A 9 20.51 -8.87 4.47
N THR A 10 21.81 -8.74 4.64
CA THR A 10 22.45 -8.75 5.97
C THR A 10 23.59 -7.76 5.94
N GLY A 11 23.57 -6.78 6.85
CA GLY A 11 24.62 -5.79 6.98
C GLY A 11 25.94 -6.41 7.51
N SER A 12 27.04 -5.67 7.32
CA SER A 12 28.30 -5.99 7.99
C SER A 12 28.19 -5.71 9.49
N ARG A 13 28.90 -6.50 10.30
CA ARG A 13 28.96 -6.27 11.75
C ARG A 13 30.33 -5.72 12.11
N ALA A 14 30.35 -4.63 12.88
CA ALA A 14 31.55 -4.15 13.54
C ALA A 14 31.75 -4.92 14.86
N MET A 15 32.97 -5.32 15.16
CA MET A 15 33.32 -6.03 16.39
C MET A 15 34.51 -5.38 17.02
N PHE A 16 34.55 -5.33 18.36
CA PHE A 16 35.74 -4.93 19.10
C PHE A 16 36.71 -6.11 19.11
N THR A 17 37.95 -5.86 18.70
CA THR A 17 39.04 -6.85 18.76
C THR A 17 40.17 -6.35 19.65
N GLY A 18 40.74 -7.22 20.46
CA GLY A 18 41.92 -6.89 21.27
C GLY A 18 43.21 -6.81 20.45
N GLU A 19 44.25 -6.23 21.02
CA GLU A 19 45.59 -6.20 20.41
C GLU A 19 46.05 -7.58 19.99
N GLN A 20 46.69 -7.65 18.83
CA GLN A 20 47.29 -8.88 18.22
C GLN A 20 46.27 -10.01 17.90
N ARG A 21 44.98 -9.73 17.83
CA ARG A 21 43.98 -10.70 17.36
C ARG A 21 43.57 -10.40 15.92
N ALA A 22 43.37 -11.48 15.16
CA ALA A 22 42.86 -11.36 13.78
C ALA A 22 41.50 -10.70 13.77
N ILE A 23 41.30 -9.71 12.89
CA ILE A 23 40.01 -9.05 12.69
C ILE A 23 39.03 -10.04 12.10
N PRO A 24 37.88 -10.33 12.77
CA PRO A 24 36.89 -11.26 12.22
C PRO A 24 36.28 -10.69 10.94
N LYS A 25 36.29 -11.50 9.88
CA LYS A 25 35.77 -11.12 8.58
C LYS A 25 34.24 -11.16 8.60
N THR A 26 33.59 -10.02 8.37
CA THR A 26 32.14 -9.94 8.15
C THR A 26 31.89 -9.52 6.70
N ALA A 27 31.13 -10.33 5.96
CA ALA A 27 30.74 -9.99 4.60
C ALA A 27 29.24 -9.67 4.54
N PRO A 28 28.84 -8.52 3.99
CA PRO A 28 27.44 -8.23 3.76
C PRO A 28 26.88 -9.21 2.71
N LYS A 29 25.64 -9.66 2.91
CA LYS A 29 24.93 -10.45 1.90
C LYS A 29 24.04 -9.52 1.08
N PHE A 30 24.24 -9.56 -0.23
CA PHE A 30 23.44 -8.82 -1.19
C PHE A 30 22.30 -9.68 -1.72
N GLY A 31 21.19 -9.06 -2.03
CA GLY A 31 20.08 -9.61 -2.78
C GLY A 31 19.69 -8.66 -3.89
N ASN A 32 18.77 -9.05 -4.74
CA ASN A 32 18.21 -8.21 -5.78
C ASN A 32 16.71 -8.08 -5.57
N LEU A 33 16.21 -6.84 -5.61
CA LEU A 33 14.81 -6.54 -5.81
C LEU A 33 14.60 -6.41 -7.32
N LYS A 34 13.83 -7.32 -7.90
CA LYS A 34 13.50 -7.29 -9.31
C LYS A 34 12.10 -6.69 -9.47
N LEU A 35 12.02 -5.54 -10.13
CA LEU A 35 10.78 -4.92 -10.54
C LEU A 35 10.55 -5.20 -12.03
N SER A 36 9.35 -5.72 -12.34
CA SER A 36 8.93 -6.06 -13.71
C SER A 36 7.65 -5.32 -14.00
N ALA A 37 7.72 -4.23 -14.76
CA ALA A 37 6.59 -3.35 -15.02
C ALA A 37 5.33 -4.13 -15.43
N LYS A 38 4.27 -3.97 -14.67
CA LYS A 38 2.93 -4.53 -14.89
C LYS A 38 2.04 -3.46 -15.49
N LYS A 39 1.19 -3.86 -16.43
CA LYS A 39 0.32 -2.94 -17.13
C LYS A 39 -0.95 -2.67 -16.29
N LEU A 40 -1.07 -1.45 -15.79
CA LEU A 40 -2.29 -0.93 -15.16
C LEU A 40 -3.09 -0.16 -16.22
N THR A 41 -4.38 -0.48 -16.38
CA THR A 41 -5.22 0.11 -17.40
C THR A 41 -6.57 0.52 -16.87
N ALA A 42 -7.10 1.65 -17.37
CA ALA A 42 -8.47 2.05 -17.21
C ALA A 42 -9.08 2.37 -18.58
N LEU A 43 -10.35 1.99 -18.78
CA LEU A 43 -11.12 2.32 -19.97
C LEU A 43 -12.47 2.87 -19.54
N ILE A 44 -12.77 4.10 -19.95
CA ILE A 44 -13.97 4.82 -19.53
C ILE A 44 -14.76 5.21 -20.78
N PRO A 45 -15.96 4.65 -20.99
CA PRO A 45 -16.88 5.09 -22.03
C PRO A 45 -17.63 6.34 -21.55
N MET A 46 -17.68 7.38 -22.39
CA MET A 46 -18.42 8.62 -22.14
C MET A 46 -19.35 8.96 -23.28
N SER A 47 -20.57 9.37 -22.95
CA SER A 47 -21.51 9.87 -23.96
C SER A 47 -21.04 11.24 -24.49
N ASN A 48 -21.08 11.40 -25.82
CA ASN A 48 -20.75 12.67 -26.46
C ASN A 48 -21.75 13.78 -26.14
N ASP A 49 -23.02 13.45 -25.84
CA ASP A 49 -24.00 14.42 -25.38
C ASP A 49 -23.60 15.02 -24.02
N LEU A 50 -23.05 14.21 -23.12
CA LEU A 50 -22.52 14.69 -21.83
C LEU A 50 -21.34 15.64 -22.08
N LEU A 51 -20.46 15.34 -23.01
CA LEU A 51 -19.32 16.18 -23.36
C LEU A 51 -19.74 17.52 -23.99
N ARG A 52 -20.88 17.54 -24.72
CA ARG A 52 -21.39 18.74 -25.40
C ARG A 52 -22.28 19.63 -24.52
N SER A 53 -22.98 19.05 -23.55
CA SER A 53 -24.11 19.69 -22.87
C SER A 53 -23.78 20.55 -21.66
N THR A 54 -22.53 20.60 -21.23
CA THR A 54 -22.18 21.22 -19.94
C THR A 54 -21.38 22.50 -20.11
N ASN A 55 -21.74 23.50 -19.28
CA ASN A 55 -20.98 24.73 -19.07
C ASN A 55 -19.71 24.52 -18.22
N PHE A 56 -19.32 23.26 -17.97
CA PHE A 56 -18.11 22.92 -17.20
C PHE A 56 -17.13 22.17 -18.11
N ASP A 57 -15.85 22.36 -17.83
CA ASP A 57 -14.75 21.62 -18.49
C ASP A 57 -14.78 20.13 -18.09
N ASN A 58 -15.67 19.36 -18.69
CA ASN A 58 -15.83 17.93 -18.42
C ASN A 58 -14.56 17.14 -18.65
N ASP A 59 -13.76 17.53 -19.61
CA ASP A 59 -12.47 16.89 -19.90
C ASP A 59 -11.54 16.97 -18.67
N VAL A 60 -11.56 18.07 -17.93
CA VAL A 60 -10.75 18.24 -16.71
C VAL A 60 -11.27 17.34 -15.59
N ILE A 61 -12.60 17.27 -15.41
CA ILE A 61 -13.21 16.44 -14.36
C ILE A 61 -12.89 14.97 -14.61
N VAL A 62 -13.05 14.51 -15.85
CA VAL A 62 -12.75 13.11 -16.22
C VAL A 62 -11.28 12.82 -16.12
N GLY A 63 -10.42 13.71 -16.59
CA GLY A 63 -8.96 13.55 -16.45
C GLY A 63 -8.52 13.42 -14.99
N GLN A 64 -9.14 14.19 -14.09
CA GLN A 64 -8.89 14.09 -12.65
C GLN A 64 -9.41 12.77 -12.07
N ASP A 65 -10.58 12.28 -12.48
CA ASP A 65 -11.11 11.01 -12.01
C ASP A 65 -10.25 9.84 -12.49
N VAL A 66 -9.88 9.81 -13.76
CA VAL A 66 -8.94 8.81 -14.31
C VAL A 66 -7.65 8.78 -13.52
N THR A 67 -7.06 9.94 -13.24
CA THR A 67 -5.80 10.03 -12.50
C THR A 67 -5.96 9.48 -11.07
N LYS A 68 -7.08 9.79 -10.40
CA LYS A 68 -7.38 9.26 -9.07
C LYS A 68 -7.56 7.74 -9.08
N GLN A 69 -8.30 7.21 -10.06
CA GLN A 69 -8.51 5.77 -10.17
C GLN A 69 -7.20 5.03 -10.46
N MET A 70 -6.34 5.59 -11.30
CA MET A 70 -5.00 5.03 -11.55
C MET A 70 -4.13 5.04 -10.30
N ALA A 71 -4.16 6.12 -9.51
CA ALA A 71 -3.45 6.19 -8.22
C ALA A 71 -3.97 5.13 -7.23
N LEU A 72 -5.29 4.98 -7.11
CA LEU A 72 -5.89 3.93 -6.27
C LEU A 72 -5.53 2.52 -6.75
N GLY A 73 -5.40 2.31 -8.08
CA GLY A 73 -4.95 1.04 -8.65
C GLY A 73 -3.49 0.72 -8.28
N ILE A 74 -2.61 1.72 -8.27
CA ILE A 74 -1.21 1.58 -7.83
C ILE A 74 -1.16 1.22 -6.34
N ASP A 75 -1.90 1.95 -5.51
CA ASP A 75 -1.98 1.68 -4.07
C ASP A 75 -2.52 0.28 -3.80
N TRP A 76 -3.59 -0.13 -4.51
CA TRP A 76 -4.13 -1.49 -4.39
C TRP A 76 -3.09 -2.55 -4.74
N GLY A 77 -2.34 -2.35 -5.82
CA GLY A 77 -1.25 -3.24 -6.21
C GLY A 77 -0.15 -3.34 -5.15
N ALA A 78 0.22 -2.20 -4.55
CA ALA A 78 1.25 -2.14 -3.52
C ALA A 78 0.83 -2.81 -2.20
N PHE A 79 -0.45 -2.77 -1.82
CA PHE A 79 -0.95 -3.40 -0.60
C PHE A 79 -1.40 -4.84 -0.80
N LEU A 80 -2.23 -5.11 -1.82
CA LEU A 80 -3.02 -6.32 -1.96
C LEU A 80 -2.62 -7.18 -3.16
N GLY A 81 -1.73 -6.70 -4.02
CA GLY A 81 -1.32 -7.40 -5.24
C GLY A 81 -0.86 -8.83 -4.96
N THR A 82 -1.21 -9.75 -5.84
CA THR A 82 -0.96 -11.19 -5.65
C THR A 82 0.45 -11.63 -6.05
N GLY A 83 1.23 -10.78 -6.72
CA GLY A 83 2.58 -11.11 -7.21
C GLY A 83 2.59 -12.04 -8.42
N GLY A 84 1.46 -12.18 -9.11
CA GLY A 84 1.34 -12.97 -10.33
C GLY A 84 1.97 -12.29 -11.56
N GLU A 85 1.72 -12.88 -12.73
CA GLU A 85 2.26 -12.38 -13.99
C GLU A 85 1.80 -10.94 -14.30
N PHE A 86 0.57 -10.59 -13.93
CA PHE A 86 -0.09 -9.32 -14.28
C PHE A 86 -0.25 -8.36 -13.12
N GLN A 87 0.17 -8.73 -11.91
CA GLN A 87 0.00 -7.92 -10.71
C GLN A 87 1.30 -7.82 -9.91
N PRO A 88 1.60 -6.67 -9.29
CA PRO A 88 2.72 -6.54 -8.35
C PRO A 88 2.53 -7.43 -7.12
N LEU A 89 3.60 -7.63 -6.36
CA LEU A 89 3.54 -8.33 -5.07
C LEU A 89 3.27 -7.31 -3.96
N GLY A 90 2.06 -7.33 -3.42
CA GLY A 90 1.65 -6.44 -2.35
C GLY A 90 2.26 -6.79 -0.99
N ILE A 91 2.33 -5.79 -0.10
CA ILE A 91 2.89 -5.91 1.25
C ILE A 91 2.23 -7.06 2.02
N LEU A 92 0.89 -7.14 2.01
CA LEU A 92 0.12 -8.16 2.75
C LEU A 92 0.27 -9.59 2.20
N ARG A 93 0.78 -9.74 0.99
CA ARG A 93 1.01 -11.04 0.34
C ARG A 93 2.48 -11.44 0.35
N ASN A 94 3.37 -10.57 0.78
CA ASN A 94 4.80 -10.85 0.84
C ASN A 94 5.09 -11.76 2.05
N LYS A 95 5.70 -12.91 1.78
CA LYS A 95 6.04 -13.92 2.81
C LYS A 95 7.12 -13.47 3.79
N GLY A 96 7.88 -12.44 3.45
CA GLY A 96 8.93 -11.88 4.32
C GLY A 96 8.40 -10.89 5.35
N VAL A 97 7.19 -10.35 5.14
CA VAL A 97 6.51 -9.46 6.07
C VAL A 97 5.93 -10.26 7.24
N LEU A 98 6.02 -9.71 8.44
CA LEU A 98 5.45 -10.35 9.62
C LEU A 98 3.92 -10.24 9.59
N ASN A 99 3.25 -11.32 9.23
CA ASN A 99 1.80 -11.41 9.31
C ASN A 99 1.39 -11.95 10.68
N VAL A 100 0.63 -11.16 11.42
CA VAL A 100 0.13 -11.50 12.76
C VAL A 100 -1.37 -11.67 12.69
N ASP A 101 -1.87 -12.86 13.01
CA ASP A 101 -3.31 -13.09 13.18
C ASP A 101 -3.71 -12.72 14.60
N VAL A 102 -4.69 -11.82 14.73
CA VAL A 102 -5.23 -11.35 16.01
C VAL A 102 -5.69 -12.50 16.91
N THR A 103 -6.15 -13.61 16.33
CA THR A 103 -6.63 -14.79 17.08
C THR A 103 -5.50 -15.58 17.74
N THR A 104 -4.26 -15.39 17.31
CA THR A 104 -3.07 -16.08 17.84
C THR A 104 -2.28 -15.25 18.85
N LEU A 105 -2.72 -14.02 19.11
CA LEU A 105 -2.06 -13.10 20.02
C LEU A 105 -2.42 -13.38 21.47
N ASP A 106 -1.50 -13.06 22.36
CA ASP A 106 -1.74 -13.08 23.80
C ASP A 106 -2.87 -12.11 24.19
N ALA A 107 -3.57 -12.43 25.28
CA ALA A 107 -4.71 -11.64 25.77
C ALA A 107 -4.36 -10.17 26.12
N GLU A 108 -3.08 -9.87 26.25
CA GLU A 108 -2.57 -8.51 26.43
C GLU A 108 -2.77 -7.65 25.16
N TYR A 109 -2.60 -8.24 23.97
CA TYR A 109 -2.64 -7.53 22.68
C TYR A 109 -3.99 -7.68 21.98
N ALA A 110 -4.65 -8.81 22.18
CA ALA A 110 -5.99 -9.08 21.64
C ALA A 110 -6.79 -9.95 22.60
N LYS A 111 -8.02 -9.54 22.90
CA LYS A 111 -8.95 -10.29 23.75
C LYS A 111 -10.23 -10.60 22.99
N ASP A 112 -10.61 -11.85 22.96
CA ASP A 112 -11.83 -12.34 22.28
C ASP A 112 -11.89 -11.91 20.79
N GLY A 113 -10.72 -11.86 20.12
CA GLY A 113 -10.60 -11.45 18.73
C GLY A 113 -10.68 -9.93 18.51
N VAL A 114 -10.71 -9.12 19.57
CA VAL A 114 -10.71 -7.64 19.52
C VAL A 114 -9.37 -7.12 19.97
N LEU A 115 -8.82 -6.16 19.24
CA LEU A 115 -7.55 -5.52 19.55
C LEU A 115 -7.63 -4.72 20.85
N THR A 116 -6.57 -4.78 21.65
CA THR A 116 -6.41 -3.95 22.84
C THR A 116 -5.62 -2.67 22.54
N ALA A 117 -5.57 -1.75 23.52
CA ALA A 117 -4.74 -0.55 23.42
C ALA A 117 -3.22 -0.85 23.30
N MET A 118 -2.78 -2.07 23.64
CA MET A 118 -1.37 -2.46 23.58
C MET A 118 -0.95 -2.96 22.19
N PHE A 119 -1.90 -3.27 21.31
CA PHE A 119 -1.61 -3.83 19.99
C PHE A 119 -0.72 -2.92 19.11
N PRO A 120 -0.92 -1.60 19.01
CA PRO A 120 -0.03 -0.74 18.23
C PRO A 120 1.42 -0.82 18.71
N ASN A 121 1.65 -0.88 20.03
CA ASN A 121 2.99 -1.04 20.61
C ASN A 121 3.63 -2.39 20.23
N TYR A 122 2.82 -3.45 20.14
CA TYR A 122 3.30 -4.76 19.69
C TYR A 122 3.81 -4.71 18.25
N LEU A 123 3.07 -4.08 17.32
CA LEU A 123 3.51 -3.93 15.94
C LEU A 123 4.81 -3.11 15.85
N VAL A 124 4.88 -1.99 16.56
CA VAL A 124 6.09 -1.16 16.62
C VAL A 124 7.29 -1.97 17.11
N ALA A 125 7.14 -2.69 18.25
CA ALA A 125 8.20 -3.51 18.80
C ALA A 125 8.63 -4.63 17.85
N SER A 126 7.69 -5.23 17.12
CA SER A 126 7.96 -6.33 16.19
C SER A 126 8.81 -5.90 14.99
N VAL A 127 8.63 -4.66 14.51
CA VAL A 127 9.44 -4.09 13.43
C VAL A 127 10.80 -3.62 13.94
N LEU A 128 10.82 -2.87 15.05
CA LEU A 128 12.05 -2.28 15.58
C LEU A 128 13.07 -3.32 16.08
N LYS A 129 12.62 -4.48 16.56
CA LYS A 129 13.54 -5.58 16.95
C LYS A 129 14.42 -6.07 15.81
N ASN A 130 14.04 -5.85 14.56
CA ASN A 130 14.82 -6.23 13.39
C ASN A 130 15.89 -5.19 13.00
N ASN A 131 16.18 -4.21 13.88
CA ASN A 131 17.11 -3.09 13.64
C ASN A 131 16.75 -2.27 12.40
N VAL A 132 15.45 -2.07 12.16
CA VAL A 132 14.95 -1.19 11.11
C VAL A 132 15.22 0.26 11.49
N PHE A 133 15.72 1.06 10.56
CA PHE A 133 15.93 2.48 10.80
C PHE A 133 14.57 3.17 11.05
N ALA A 134 14.54 4.01 12.09
CA ALA A 134 13.31 4.70 12.52
C ALA A 134 12.86 5.84 11.61
N ASP A 135 13.51 6.03 10.47
CA ASP A 135 13.20 7.08 9.51
C ASP A 135 12.11 6.60 8.54
N GLY A 136 10.97 7.31 8.52
CA GLY A 136 9.85 6.96 7.63
C GLY A 136 8.88 5.89 8.17
N LEU A 137 8.90 5.61 9.47
CA LEU A 137 7.94 4.70 10.10
C LEU A 137 6.54 5.32 10.18
N GLY A 138 5.51 4.48 9.96
CA GLY A 138 4.12 4.92 10.06
C GLY A 138 3.13 3.79 9.94
N PHE A 139 1.89 4.08 10.35
CA PHE A 139 0.76 3.17 10.26
C PHE A 139 -0.10 3.46 9.02
N VAL A 140 -0.65 2.40 8.43
CA VAL A 140 -1.74 2.48 7.47
C VAL A 140 -2.82 1.47 7.83
N PHE A 141 -4.05 1.92 7.92
CA PHE A 141 -5.21 1.10 8.26
C PHE A 141 -6.51 1.68 7.70
N ASN A 142 -7.59 0.92 7.82
CA ASN A 142 -8.90 1.34 7.35
C ASN A 142 -9.51 2.40 8.29
N THR A 143 -10.39 3.27 7.74
CA THR A 143 -11.12 4.29 8.50
C THR A 143 -11.92 3.70 9.67
N SER A 144 -12.44 2.47 9.56
CA SER A 144 -13.14 1.79 10.65
C SER A 144 -12.21 1.50 11.83
N VAL A 145 -10.94 1.15 11.56
CA VAL A 145 -9.90 0.93 12.59
C VAL A 145 -9.51 2.25 13.27
N GLU A 146 -9.47 3.35 12.51
CA GLU A 146 -9.25 4.68 13.09
C GLU A 146 -10.30 5.00 14.14
N GLN A 147 -11.58 4.82 13.78
CA GLN A 147 -12.67 5.07 14.72
C GLN A 147 -12.64 4.12 15.92
N PHE A 148 -12.26 2.86 15.70
CA PHE A 148 -12.07 1.90 16.77
C PHE A 148 -11.00 2.37 17.77
N PHE A 149 -9.79 2.73 17.33
CA PHE A 149 -8.73 3.23 18.23
C PHE A 149 -9.13 4.51 18.95
N LYS A 150 -9.81 5.44 18.29
CA LYS A 150 -10.34 6.67 18.92
C LYS A 150 -11.40 6.38 19.99
N SER A 151 -12.10 5.23 19.90
CA SER A 151 -13.15 4.84 20.85
C SER A 151 -12.63 4.08 22.07
N ILE A 152 -11.38 3.60 22.06
CA ILE A 152 -10.79 2.85 23.18
C ILE A 152 -10.70 3.74 24.42
N ARG A 153 -11.22 3.22 25.54
CA ARG A 153 -11.24 3.92 26.82
C ARG A 153 -10.37 3.20 27.84
N ASP A 154 -9.86 3.96 28.77
CA ASP A 154 -9.20 3.47 29.97
C ASP A 154 -10.23 2.99 31.03
N ASN A 155 -9.73 2.46 32.14
CA ASN A 155 -10.58 2.01 33.25
C ASN A 155 -11.35 3.15 33.97
N THR A 156 -10.98 4.40 33.72
CA THR A 156 -11.61 5.61 34.29
C THR A 156 -12.62 6.21 33.30
N GLY A 157 -12.74 5.66 32.10
CA GLY A 157 -13.66 6.11 31.03
C GLY A 157 -13.07 7.17 30.10
N GLY A 158 -11.79 7.57 30.30
CA GLY A 158 -11.07 8.48 29.43
C GLY A 158 -10.68 7.83 28.10
N PHE A 159 -10.65 8.58 27.01
CA PHE A 159 -10.17 8.09 25.73
C PHE A 159 -8.64 8.05 25.72
N ILE A 160 -8.07 6.92 25.28
CA ILE A 160 -6.60 6.72 25.29
C ILE A 160 -5.95 7.44 24.10
N PHE A 161 -6.44 7.19 22.88
CA PHE A 161 -5.79 7.67 21.66
C PHE A 161 -6.49 8.83 20.96
N ALA A 162 -7.73 9.17 21.36
CA ALA A 162 -8.53 10.14 20.65
C ALA A 162 -7.88 11.54 20.56
N GLU A 163 -7.22 11.98 21.62
CA GLU A 163 -6.55 13.28 21.66
C GLU A 163 -5.32 13.30 20.75
N GLU A 164 -4.45 12.30 20.87
CA GLU A 164 -3.24 12.15 20.05
C GLU A 164 -3.57 12.05 18.56
N MET A 165 -4.50 11.16 18.20
CA MET A 165 -4.91 10.94 16.81
C MET A 165 -5.58 12.16 16.20
N SER A 166 -6.37 12.92 16.96
CA SER A 166 -7.11 14.06 16.43
C SER A 166 -6.27 15.34 16.34
N LYS A 167 -5.35 15.57 17.28
CA LYS A 167 -4.52 16.77 17.33
C LYS A 167 -3.24 16.62 16.51
N ASN A 168 -2.56 15.47 16.66
CA ASN A 168 -1.21 15.28 16.12
C ASN A 168 -1.22 14.43 14.83
N GLY A 169 -2.31 13.68 14.55
CA GLY A 169 -2.34 12.73 13.44
C GLY A 169 -1.35 11.57 13.62
N THR A 170 -1.07 11.21 14.89
CA THR A 170 -0.15 10.13 15.27
C THR A 170 -0.86 9.07 16.10
N LEU A 171 -0.35 7.85 16.05
CA LEU A 171 -0.73 6.74 16.90
C LEU A 171 0.55 6.19 17.55
N VAL A 172 0.62 6.24 18.88
CA VAL A 172 1.82 5.84 19.65
C VAL A 172 3.09 6.58 19.18
N GLY A 173 2.95 7.89 18.89
CA GLY A 173 4.06 8.74 18.45
C GLY A 173 4.43 8.61 16.96
N TYR A 174 3.83 7.68 16.20
CA TYR A 174 4.09 7.50 14.77
C TYR A 174 2.95 8.04 13.91
N PRO A 175 3.24 8.67 12.75
CA PRO A 175 2.22 9.15 11.85
C PRO A 175 1.37 8.01 11.31
N TYR A 176 0.09 8.28 11.04
CA TYR A 176 -0.79 7.32 10.40
C TYR A 176 -1.50 7.90 9.18
N ARG A 177 -1.90 7.03 8.29
CA ARG A 177 -2.78 7.35 7.16
C ARG A 177 -3.89 6.31 7.07
N THR A 178 -5.04 6.76 6.60
CA THR A 178 -6.20 5.88 6.40
C THR A 178 -6.41 5.59 4.92
N THR A 179 -6.78 4.34 4.62
CA THR A 179 -7.17 3.93 3.27
C THR A 179 -8.31 2.92 3.36
N ASN A 180 -9.29 3.08 2.49
CA ASN A 180 -10.40 2.12 2.38
C ASN A 180 -10.06 0.92 1.48
N LEU A 181 -8.87 0.90 0.88
CA LEU A 181 -8.39 -0.24 0.09
C LEU A 181 -8.13 -1.49 0.95
N LEU A 182 -7.82 -1.31 2.23
CA LEU A 182 -7.75 -2.39 3.21
C LEU A 182 -9.18 -2.79 3.59
N GLU A 183 -9.76 -3.70 2.81
CA GLU A 183 -11.15 -4.12 2.94
C GLU A 183 -11.45 -4.75 4.30
N THR A 184 -12.67 -4.52 4.77
CA THR A 184 -13.20 -5.19 5.95
C THR A 184 -14.03 -6.39 5.51
N THR A 185 -13.51 -7.61 5.68
CA THR A 185 -14.21 -8.85 5.37
C THR A 185 -14.58 -9.56 6.67
N GLY A 186 -15.88 -9.78 6.90
CA GLY A 186 -16.36 -10.45 8.12
C GLY A 186 -16.01 -9.72 9.42
N GLY A 187 -15.93 -8.39 9.38
CA GLY A 187 -15.53 -7.55 10.53
C GLY A 187 -14.02 -7.51 10.81
N LYS A 188 -13.20 -8.14 9.95
CA LYS A 188 -11.73 -8.14 10.05
C LYS A 188 -11.13 -7.29 8.95
N THR A 189 -10.11 -6.53 9.31
CA THR A 189 -9.31 -5.72 8.37
C THR A 189 -7.84 -5.82 8.74
N SER A 190 -6.96 -5.38 7.83
CA SER A 190 -5.52 -5.37 8.07
C SER A 190 -5.05 -4.02 8.58
N ILE A 191 -4.06 -4.05 9.47
CA ILE A 191 -3.32 -2.89 9.94
C ILE A 191 -1.88 -3.12 9.50
N VAL A 192 -1.28 -2.16 8.83
CA VAL A 192 0.10 -2.22 8.36
C VAL A 192 0.92 -1.18 9.10
N PHE A 193 2.03 -1.61 9.71
CA PHE A 193 3.05 -0.73 10.26
C PHE A 193 4.39 -1.03 9.61
N GLY A 194 5.15 -0.02 9.25
CA GLY A 194 6.47 -0.27 8.68
C GLY A 194 7.22 0.99 8.26
N ASN A 195 8.40 0.76 7.70
CA ASN A 195 9.22 1.81 7.11
C ASN A 195 8.88 2.02 5.65
N TRP A 196 8.16 3.09 5.36
CA TRP A 196 7.67 3.41 4.01
C TRP A 196 8.79 3.78 3.04
N ASN A 197 9.99 4.13 3.52
CA ASN A 197 11.16 4.36 2.67
C ASN A 197 11.70 3.06 2.03
N ASP A 198 11.29 1.90 2.55
CA ASP A 198 11.65 0.59 2.00
C ASP A 198 10.65 0.07 0.95
N LEU A 199 9.49 0.71 0.81
CA LEU A 199 8.57 0.45 -0.28
C LEU A 199 9.04 1.20 -1.52
N VAL A 200 9.39 0.47 -2.56
CA VAL A 200 9.82 1.01 -3.85
C VAL A 200 8.72 0.82 -4.87
N ILE A 201 8.28 1.91 -5.50
CA ILE A 201 7.36 1.89 -6.63
C ILE A 201 8.18 2.27 -7.86
N GLY A 202 8.20 1.39 -8.86
CA GLY A 202 8.88 1.60 -10.13
C GLY A 202 7.87 1.85 -11.23
N GLU A 203 8.00 2.99 -11.91
CA GLU A 203 7.19 3.33 -13.09
C GLU A 203 8.05 3.25 -14.35
N GLN A 204 7.48 2.68 -15.40
CA GLN A 204 8.10 2.62 -16.73
C GLN A 204 7.34 3.52 -17.71
N GLY A 205 7.87 4.70 -17.98
CA GLY A 205 7.22 5.70 -18.81
C GLY A 205 6.27 6.61 -18.00
N ALA A 206 5.60 7.49 -18.71
CA ALA A 206 4.56 8.35 -18.16
C ALA A 206 3.18 7.70 -18.31
N LEU A 207 2.20 8.20 -17.57
CA LEU A 207 0.79 7.85 -17.76
C LEU A 207 0.36 8.27 -19.18
N GLU A 208 -0.06 7.30 -20.00
CA GLU A 208 -0.56 7.52 -21.35
C GLU A 208 -2.09 7.61 -21.30
N ILE A 209 -2.66 8.73 -21.72
CA ILE A 209 -4.10 8.93 -21.84
C ILE A 209 -4.42 9.16 -23.32
N GLU A 210 -5.28 8.32 -23.88
CA GLU A 210 -5.72 8.40 -25.27
C GLU A 210 -7.23 8.37 -25.35
N THR A 211 -7.78 9.05 -26.37
CA THR A 211 -9.21 9.09 -26.63
C THR A 211 -9.51 8.48 -28.00
N SER A 212 -10.62 7.75 -28.12
CA SER A 212 -11.10 7.19 -29.38
C SER A 212 -12.62 7.21 -29.46
N ARG A 213 -13.15 7.48 -30.65
CA ARG A 213 -14.57 7.41 -30.96
C ARG A 213 -14.95 6.18 -31.79
N GLU A 214 -13.95 5.45 -32.28
CA GLU A 214 -14.12 4.30 -33.19
C GLU A 214 -13.90 2.97 -32.46
N GLY A 215 -13.56 2.99 -31.20
CA GLY A 215 -13.30 1.79 -30.40
C GLY A 215 -14.58 1.06 -30.00
N SER A 216 -14.41 -0.18 -29.53
CA SER A 216 -15.45 -0.95 -28.86
C SER A 216 -14.99 -1.33 -27.47
N TRP A 217 -15.93 -1.55 -26.57
CA TRP A 217 -15.68 -1.98 -25.20
C TRP A 217 -16.69 -3.07 -24.82
N THR A 218 -16.37 -3.82 -23.76
CA THR A 218 -17.23 -4.91 -23.29
C THR A 218 -17.87 -4.48 -21.97
N ASP A 219 -19.20 -4.59 -21.89
CA ASP A 219 -19.94 -4.31 -20.66
C ASP A 219 -19.77 -5.44 -19.62
N ASP A 220 -20.30 -5.23 -18.42
CA ASP A 220 -20.24 -6.20 -17.33
C ASP A 220 -21.00 -7.50 -17.64
N ALA A 221 -21.92 -7.49 -18.58
CA ALA A 221 -22.67 -8.66 -19.07
C ALA A 221 -21.93 -9.43 -20.17
N GLY A 222 -20.78 -8.92 -20.64
CA GLY A 222 -19.97 -9.53 -21.70
C GLY A 222 -20.36 -9.13 -23.12
N ASN A 223 -21.27 -8.15 -23.32
CA ASN A 223 -21.66 -7.69 -24.65
C ASN A 223 -20.63 -6.69 -25.18
N ILE A 224 -20.33 -6.78 -26.44
CA ILE A 224 -19.46 -5.84 -27.15
C ILE A 224 -20.30 -4.62 -27.57
N ILE A 225 -19.92 -3.45 -27.10
CA ILE A 225 -20.55 -2.17 -27.37
C ILE A 225 -19.64 -1.34 -28.26
N SER A 226 -20.15 -0.87 -29.39
CA SER A 226 -19.45 0.03 -30.30
C SER A 226 -19.62 1.49 -29.82
N ALA A 227 -18.53 2.19 -29.59
CA ALA A 227 -18.57 3.60 -29.22
C ALA A 227 -19.15 4.47 -30.35
N PHE A 228 -18.88 4.09 -31.60
CA PHE A 228 -19.38 4.80 -32.78
C PHE A 228 -20.92 4.72 -32.90
N GLU A 229 -21.50 3.53 -32.70
CA GLU A 229 -22.96 3.33 -32.78
C GLU A 229 -23.73 4.00 -31.64
N ASN A 230 -23.10 4.13 -30.49
CA ASN A 230 -23.74 4.68 -29.29
C ASN A 230 -23.34 6.16 -28.99
N ASP A 231 -22.74 6.85 -29.97
CA ASP A 231 -22.26 8.23 -29.85
C ASP A 231 -21.45 8.44 -28.55
N GLN A 232 -20.43 7.60 -28.37
CA GLN A 232 -19.56 7.61 -27.19
C GLN A 232 -18.11 7.93 -27.56
N THR A 233 -17.40 8.53 -26.62
CA THR A 233 -15.94 8.66 -26.67
C THR A 233 -15.35 7.77 -25.59
N LEU A 234 -14.39 6.92 -25.98
CA LEU A 234 -13.62 6.08 -25.06
C LEU A 234 -12.37 6.82 -24.61
N ILE A 235 -12.13 6.84 -23.33
CA ILE A 235 -10.89 7.34 -22.72
C ILE A 235 -10.14 6.14 -22.18
N ARG A 236 -8.92 5.92 -22.67
CA ARG A 236 -8.03 4.85 -22.25
C ARG A 236 -6.83 5.45 -21.51
N ALA A 237 -6.60 4.97 -20.29
CA ALA A 237 -5.39 5.27 -19.54
C ALA A 237 -4.54 4.01 -19.38
N ILE A 238 -3.24 4.13 -19.60
CA ILE A 238 -2.27 3.04 -19.43
C ILE A 238 -1.08 3.55 -18.64
N ASN A 239 -0.72 2.79 -17.61
CA ASN A 239 0.53 2.97 -16.88
C ASN A 239 1.22 1.62 -16.68
N HIS A 240 2.55 1.63 -16.62
CA HIS A 240 3.35 0.45 -16.38
C HIS A 240 4.07 0.59 -15.05
N VAL A 241 3.58 -0.10 -14.02
CA VAL A 241 4.02 0.07 -12.63
C VAL A 241 4.33 -1.29 -12.01
N ASP A 242 5.32 -1.34 -11.14
CA ASP A 242 5.55 -2.45 -10.24
C ASP A 242 5.95 -1.91 -8.86
N SER A 243 5.71 -2.70 -7.83
CA SER A 243 6.08 -2.35 -6.47
C SER A 243 6.81 -3.51 -5.79
N GLY A 244 7.68 -3.18 -4.84
CA GLY A 244 8.36 -4.20 -4.07
C GLY A 244 9.05 -3.64 -2.84
N LEU A 245 9.35 -4.51 -1.90
CA LEU A 245 10.00 -4.17 -0.64
C LEU A 245 11.51 -4.33 -0.74
N ARG A 246 12.24 -3.30 -0.33
CA ARG A 246 13.69 -3.35 -0.21
C ARG A 246 14.12 -4.25 0.95
N HIS A 247 13.41 -4.14 2.09
CA HIS A 247 13.57 -5.00 3.26
C HIS A 247 12.19 -5.49 3.69
N ASP A 248 11.98 -6.79 3.60
CA ASP A 248 10.68 -7.39 3.91
C ASP A 248 10.38 -7.31 5.42
N GLU A 249 11.43 -7.38 6.27
CA GLU A 249 11.35 -7.30 7.74
C GLU A 249 11.02 -5.89 8.27
N SER A 250 10.96 -4.88 7.39
CA SER A 250 10.61 -3.50 7.74
C SER A 250 9.11 -3.27 7.89
N PHE A 251 8.30 -4.30 7.67
CA PHE A 251 6.84 -4.22 7.75
C PHE A 251 6.25 -5.33 8.63
N ALA A 252 5.11 -5.00 9.27
CA ALA A 252 4.28 -5.90 10.06
C ALA A 252 2.80 -5.53 9.94
#